data_cbd4ef948061c22449468c70ce056a35
#
_entry.id   cbd4ef948061c22449468c70ce056a35
#
_cell.length_a   1.000
_cell.length_b   1.000
_cell.length_c   1.000
_cell.angle_alpha   90.00
_cell.angle_beta   90.00
_cell.angle_gamma   90.00
#
_symmetry.space_group_name_H-M   'P 1'
#
loop_
_entity.id
_entity.type
_entity.pdbx_description
1 polymer ?
#
loop_
_entity_poly.entity_id
_entity_poly.type
_entity_poly.pdbx_seq_one_letter_code
_entity_poly.pdbx_strand_id
1 'polypeptide(L)'
;MKNKTSNMNRRNFLALSTTSLAGVLLSNPASAMFSRTADKEKIKVALVGTGIRGITFWGRRLVEQYSNILEFVGLCDINPGRLEYGKEYIGADCPSFTDFEEMMNSTQPELLIVTTVDATHDYFIIRGMEMGADVLTEKPMTTDEVKCQNIIDAEKRTGKKLIVGFNYRYSPHFTRIKELLHEQRVGKITSLDFHWYLNTYHGASYFRRWHGETTSGGTLLVHKSTHHFDLLNWFLDSEPYEVYAYGALEHYGMNNSFRGNKCRTCPHKDKCEFYYDITENDTYMKLYVANEDYDGYIRDNCLWRHEIDIYDKMSVQIRYANDVLVNYSLTTYSPYEGWRIGFNGFDGRLDSWEGIPWRAEERVSQAELHAQEMSQEDKEKASKYNEIMVMDNFGDYELIKVPYGRGGHGGGDKRLQDRIFIDPDASDPLNHAAGTRDGAMSILIGIAARKSIEEKRPVKIQELTDLIPQAKRPV
;
A
#
# COMPACT_ATOMS: atom_id res chain seq x y z
N MET A 1 -50.80 54.49 14.93
CA MET A 1 -49.36 54.65 14.63
C MET A 1 -48.94 53.47 13.79
N LYS A 2 -48.57 53.69 12.52
CA LYS A 2 -48.29 52.63 11.52
C LYS A 2 -46.82 52.26 11.58
N ASN A 3 -46.51 50.97 11.88
CA ASN A 3 -45.17 50.40 11.71
C ASN A 3 -44.87 50.17 10.24
N LYS A 4 -43.82 50.80 9.71
CA LYS A 4 -43.23 50.53 8.40
C LYS A 4 -42.21 49.41 8.52
N THR A 5 -42.50 48.23 7.96
CA THR A 5 -41.50 47.21 7.71
C THR A 5 -40.78 47.53 6.40
N SER A 6 -39.47 47.75 6.44
CA SER A 6 -38.64 47.96 5.26
C SER A 6 -38.30 46.62 4.65
N ASN A 7 -38.82 46.35 3.44
CA ASN A 7 -38.42 45.24 2.61
C ASN A 7 -37.02 45.47 2.04
N MET A 8 -36.05 44.69 2.47
CA MET A 8 -34.69 44.65 1.88
C MET A 8 -34.73 43.81 0.59
N ASN A 9 -34.41 44.44 -0.51
CA ASN A 9 -34.50 43.86 -1.89
C ASN A 9 -33.34 42.88 -2.11
N ARG A 10 -33.61 41.74 -2.72
CA ARG A 10 -32.65 40.65 -3.08
C ARG A 10 -31.37 41.13 -3.79
N ARG A 11 -31.42 42.25 -4.50
CA ARG A 11 -30.25 42.85 -5.17
C ARG A 11 -29.26 43.50 -4.20
N ASN A 12 -29.66 43.96 -3.02
CA ASN A 12 -28.79 44.57 -2.03
C ASN A 12 -28.12 43.52 -1.13
N PHE A 13 -28.62 42.30 -1.05
CA PHE A 13 -27.99 41.18 -0.33
C PHE A 13 -26.80 40.62 -1.11
N LEU A 14 -26.84 40.65 -2.46
CA LEU A 14 -25.76 40.19 -3.33
C LEU A 14 -24.59 41.18 -3.50
N ALA A 15 -24.78 42.45 -3.14
CA ALA A 15 -23.74 43.50 -3.25
C ALA A 15 -22.89 43.66 -1.98
N LEU A 16 -23.25 43.03 -0.84
CA LEU A 16 -22.52 43.10 0.43
C LEU A 16 -21.74 41.83 0.79
N SER A 17 -21.72 40.84 -0.08
CA SER A 17 -21.00 39.57 0.11
C SER A 17 -19.69 39.45 -0.68
N THR A 18 -19.16 40.55 -1.24
CA THR A 18 -17.91 40.54 -2.02
C THR A 18 -16.71 41.16 -1.32
N THR A 19 -16.69 41.26 -0.02
CA THR A 19 -15.47 41.61 0.71
C THR A 19 -15.28 40.70 1.91
N SER A 20 -14.19 39.96 1.89
CA SER A 20 -13.60 39.15 2.96
C SER A 20 -14.13 37.72 3.11
N LEU A 21 -13.77 36.84 2.13
CA LEU A 21 -13.42 35.46 2.41
C LEU A 21 -12.19 35.12 1.54
N ALA A 22 -11.03 35.59 1.97
CA ALA A 22 -9.80 34.86 1.71
C ALA A 22 -9.88 33.58 2.57
N GLY A 23 -10.70 32.63 2.13
CA GLY A 23 -10.66 31.26 2.63
C GLY A 23 -9.31 30.71 2.26
N VAL A 24 -8.46 30.49 3.24
CA VAL A 24 -7.32 29.60 3.11
C VAL A 24 -7.93 28.26 2.71
N LEU A 25 -7.92 27.96 1.41
CA LEU A 25 -8.08 26.62 0.89
C LEU A 25 -6.90 25.85 1.47
N LEU A 26 -7.12 25.14 2.56
CA LEU A 26 -6.25 24.07 3.01
C LEU A 26 -6.33 22.99 1.92
N SER A 27 -5.55 23.17 0.85
CA SER A 27 -5.33 22.13 -0.15
C SER A 27 -4.66 20.97 0.56
N ASN A 28 -5.23 19.78 0.46
CA ASN A 28 -4.61 18.53 0.87
C ASN A 28 -3.19 18.50 0.26
N PRO A 29 -2.10 18.45 1.07
CA PRO A 29 -0.75 18.55 0.55
C PRO A 29 -0.40 17.47 -0.49
N ALA A 30 -1.06 16.32 -0.46
CA ALA A 30 -0.88 15.26 -1.45
C ALA A 30 -1.57 15.55 -2.80
N SER A 31 -2.59 16.40 -2.85
CA SER A 31 -3.34 16.70 -4.08
C SER A 31 -2.79 17.86 -4.91
N ALA A 32 -1.89 18.68 -4.37
CA ALA A 32 -1.33 19.86 -5.07
C ALA A 32 0.06 19.60 -5.70
N MET A 33 0.42 18.33 -5.96
CA MET A 33 1.75 17.99 -6.45
C MET A 33 2.02 18.48 -7.88
N PHE A 34 0.98 18.44 -8.75
CA PHE A 34 1.12 18.74 -10.17
C PHE A 34 -0.06 19.55 -10.72
N SER A 35 -0.34 20.74 -10.15
CA SER A 35 -1.34 21.66 -10.74
C SER A 35 -0.93 22.02 -12.16
N ARG A 36 -1.73 21.62 -13.16
CA ARG A 36 -1.42 21.76 -14.59
C ARG A 36 -2.28 22.82 -15.27
N THR A 37 -1.64 23.69 -16.00
CA THR A 37 -2.25 24.47 -17.10
C THR A 37 -1.96 23.78 -18.44
N ALA A 38 -2.84 23.92 -19.42
CA ALA A 38 -2.89 23.15 -20.68
C ALA A 38 -1.66 23.18 -21.61
N ASP A 39 -0.58 23.89 -21.25
CA ASP A 39 0.66 24.07 -22.05
C ASP A 39 1.93 23.64 -21.33
N LYS A 40 1.89 22.67 -20.39
CA LYS A 40 3.10 22.27 -19.63
C LYS A 40 3.89 21.17 -20.31
N GLU A 41 5.22 21.29 -20.22
CA GLU A 41 6.20 20.22 -20.48
C GLU A 41 5.86 18.95 -19.69
N LYS A 42 6.27 17.79 -20.20
CA LYS A 42 6.09 16.51 -19.52
C LYS A 42 6.81 16.50 -18.18
N ILE A 43 6.25 15.78 -17.20
CA ILE A 43 6.90 15.57 -15.91
C ILE A 43 8.13 14.69 -16.11
N LYS A 44 9.29 15.16 -15.68
CA LYS A 44 10.54 14.40 -15.70
C LYS A 44 10.57 13.41 -14.55
N VAL A 45 10.51 12.11 -14.88
CA VAL A 45 10.45 11.04 -13.90
C VAL A 45 11.72 10.22 -13.90
N ALA A 46 12.29 9.96 -12.72
CA ALA A 46 13.32 8.94 -12.54
C ALA A 46 12.78 7.76 -11.72
N LEU A 47 13.27 6.55 -11.99
CA LEU A 47 12.91 5.33 -11.27
C LEU A 47 14.16 4.70 -10.65
N VAL A 48 14.12 4.41 -9.34
CA VAL A 48 15.13 3.62 -8.65
C VAL A 48 14.54 2.30 -8.18
N GLY A 49 15.22 1.18 -8.53
CA GLY A 49 14.80 -0.19 -8.28
C GLY A 49 14.08 -0.80 -9.48
N THR A 50 14.81 -1.52 -10.35
CA THR A 50 14.27 -2.20 -11.53
C THR A 50 13.87 -3.64 -11.25
N GLY A 51 13.35 -3.92 -10.04
CA GLY A 51 12.65 -5.17 -9.72
C GLY A 51 11.29 -5.27 -10.42
N ILE A 52 10.61 -6.43 -10.29
CA ILE A 52 9.36 -6.70 -11.02
C ILE A 52 8.30 -5.59 -10.83
N ARG A 53 8.13 -5.03 -9.63
CA ARG A 53 7.15 -3.96 -9.37
C ARG A 53 7.57 -2.65 -10.07
N GLY A 54 8.85 -2.34 -10.04
CA GLY A 54 9.42 -1.18 -10.75
C GLY A 54 9.22 -1.27 -12.25
N ILE A 55 9.63 -2.36 -12.87
CA ILE A 55 9.59 -2.47 -14.33
C ILE A 55 8.18 -2.64 -14.91
N THR A 56 7.26 -3.32 -14.18
CA THR A 56 5.90 -3.57 -14.70
C THR A 56 4.96 -2.40 -14.38
N PHE A 57 4.71 -2.15 -13.10
CA PHE A 57 3.69 -1.21 -12.66
C PHE A 57 4.12 0.26 -12.78
N TRP A 58 5.33 0.59 -12.32
CA TRP A 58 5.84 1.97 -12.35
C TRP A 58 6.70 2.28 -13.58
N GLY A 59 7.10 1.27 -14.36
CA GLY A 59 7.85 1.45 -15.59
C GLY A 59 6.96 1.35 -16.81
N ARG A 60 6.84 0.13 -17.36
CA ARG A 60 6.15 -0.13 -18.64
C ARG A 60 4.73 0.44 -18.70
N ARG A 61 3.93 0.24 -17.66
CA ARG A 61 2.56 0.78 -17.62
C ARG A 61 2.52 2.30 -17.72
N LEU A 62 3.46 3.01 -17.10
CA LEU A 62 3.54 4.47 -17.21
C LEU A 62 3.94 4.91 -18.63
N VAL A 63 4.88 4.22 -19.27
CA VAL A 63 5.23 4.48 -20.67
C VAL A 63 4.03 4.24 -21.59
N GLU A 64 3.31 3.13 -21.42
CA GLU A 64 2.18 2.78 -22.28
C GLU A 64 0.96 3.70 -22.11
N GLN A 65 0.67 4.17 -20.90
CA GLN A 65 -0.59 4.85 -20.60
C GLN A 65 -0.46 6.36 -20.34
N TYR A 66 0.74 6.84 -19.95
CA TYR A 66 0.96 8.22 -19.49
C TYR A 66 2.10 8.94 -20.21
N SER A 67 2.63 8.40 -21.33
CA SER A 67 3.73 8.99 -22.09
C SER A 67 3.43 10.37 -22.68
N ASN A 68 2.18 10.76 -22.77
CA ASN A 68 1.77 12.13 -23.13
C ASN A 68 1.89 13.12 -21.95
N ILE A 69 2.04 12.62 -20.72
CA ILE A 69 2.03 13.40 -19.46
C ILE A 69 3.42 13.44 -18.83
N LEU A 70 4.14 12.32 -18.88
CA LEU A 70 5.44 12.16 -18.25
C LEU A 70 6.47 11.60 -19.24
N GLU A 71 7.74 11.79 -18.90
CA GLU A 71 8.88 11.17 -19.59
C GLU A 71 9.86 10.62 -18.55
N PHE A 72 10.39 9.43 -18.81
CA PHE A 72 11.48 8.89 -18.00
C PHE A 72 12.79 9.57 -18.43
N VAL A 73 13.51 10.12 -17.44
CA VAL A 73 14.80 10.77 -17.64
C VAL A 73 15.96 9.95 -17.08
N GLY A 74 15.68 8.91 -16.27
CA GLY A 74 16.69 8.00 -15.72
C GLY A 74 16.12 6.77 -15.06
N LEU A 75 16.82 5.64 -15.18
CA LEU A 75 16.56 4.39 -14.47
C LEU A 75 17.80 4.04 -13.65
N CYS A 76 17.60 3.57 -12.39
CA CYS A 76 18.70 3.18 -11.51
C CYS A 76 18.45 1.84 -10.82
N ASP A 77 19.44 0.97 -10.81
CA ASP A 77 19.51 -0.24 -9.97
C ASP A 77 20.97 -0.60 -9.71
N ILE A 78 21.28 -1.08 -8.51
CA ILE A 78 22.64 -1.54 -8.15
C ILE A 78 23.06 -2.78 -8.97
N ASN A 79 22.11 -3.55 -9.49
CA ASN A 79 22.34 -4.73 -10.31
C ASN A 79 22.28 -4.36 -11.79
N PRO A 80 23.42 -4.31 -12.50
CA PRO A 80 23.46 -3.86 -13.90
C PRO A 80 22.68 -4.75 -14.85
N GLY A 81 22.58 -6.05 -14.59
CA GLY A 81 21.82 -6.96 -15.44
C GLY A 81 20.31 -6.80 -15.28
N ARG A 82 19.82 -6.55 -14.04
CA ARG A 82 18.40 -6.17 -13.85
C ARG A 82 18.09 -4.81 -14.49
N LEU A 83 19.02 -3.89 -14.42
CA LEU A 83 18.87 -2.56 -15.01
C LEU A 83 18.77 -2.63 -16.54
N GLU A 84 19.62 -3.41 -17.20
CA GLU A 84 19.59 -3.62 -18.65
C GLU A 84 18.28 -4.26 -19.10
N TYR A 85 17.90 -5.41 -18.47
CA TYR A 85 16.62 -6.05 -18.75
C TYR A 85 15.43 -5.14 -18.45
N GLY A 86 15.48 -4.42 -17.34
CA GLY A 86 14.44 -3.48 -16.92
C GLY A 86 14.22 -2.36 -17.93
N LYS A 87 15.28 -1.78 -18.45
CA LYS A 87 15.23 -0.74 -19.50
C LYS A 87 14.56 -1.25 -20.77
N GLU A 88 14.98 -2.43 -21.26
CA GLU A 88 14.36 -3.07 -22.41
C GLU A 88 12.88 -3.35 -22.19
N TYR A 89 12.53 -3.93 -21.02
CA TYR A 89 11.15 -4.28 -20.67
C TYR A 89 10.24 -3.06 -20.54
N ILE A 90 10.72 -1.98 -19.94
CA ILE A 90 9.99 -0.70 -19.78
C ILE A 90 9.76 -0.05 -21.13
N GLY A 91 10.75 -0.12 -22.03
CA GLY A 91 10.73 0.57 -23.31
C GLY A 91 10.93 2.10 -23.18
N ALA A 92 11.63 2.55 -22.13
CA ALA A 92 11.93 3.96 -21.91
C ALA A 92 13.23 4.35 -22.65
N ASP A 93 13.17 5.45 -23.41
CA ASP A 93 14.35 6.03 -24.07
C ASP A 93 15.02 7.04 -23.13
N CYS A 94 15.75 6.52 -22.14
CA CYS A 94 16.47 7.33 -21.15
C CYS A 94 17.78 6.62 -20.74
N PRO A 95 18.75 7.35 -20.15
CA PRO A 95 19.99 6.76 -19.62
C PRO A 95 19.72 5.84 -18.42
N SER A 96 20.65 4.92 -18.18
CA SER A 96 20.65 3.97 -17.08
C SER A 96 21.86 4.18 -16.18
N PHE A 97 21.69 4.02 -14.87
CA PHE A 97 22.71 4.32 -13.86
C PHE A 97 22.76 3.19 -12.83
N THR A 98 23.96 2.81 -12.40
CA THR A 98 24.19 1.98 -11.23
C THR A 98 24.44 2.80 -9.95
N ASP A 99 24.71 4.09 -10.11
CA ASP A 99 24.87 5.07 -9.05
C ASP A 99 23.68 6.03 -9.02
N PHE A 100 23.03 6.10 -7.85
CA PHE A 100 21.84 6.93 -7.65
C PHE A 100 22.15 8.43 -7.67
N GLU A 101 23.25 8.85 -7.04
CA GLU A 101 23.65 10.26 -6.99
C GLU A 101 24.01 10.78 -8.38
N GLU A 102 24.68 9.95 -9.20
CA GLU A 102 24.97 10.26 -10.58
C GLU A 102 23.69 10.45 -11.40
N MET A 103 22.71 9.54 -11.25
CA MET A 103 21.41 9.67 -11.91
C MET A 103 20.73 10.98 -11.55
N MET A 104 20.58 11.27 -10.27
CA MET A 104 19.87 12.46 -9.80
C MET A 104 20.55 13.75 -10.27
N ASN A 105 21.90 13.82 -10.18
CA ASN A 105 22.68 14.99 -10.63
C ASN A 105 22.59 15.22 -12.14
N SER A 106 22.64 14.14 -12.93
CA SER A 106 22.65 14.21 -14.39
C SER A 106 21.29 14.51 -14.99
N THR A 107 20.20 14.04 -14.36
CA THR A 107 18.85 14.06 -14.94
C THR A 107 17.93 15.09 -14.31
N GLN A 108 18.18 15.47 -13.06
CA GLN A 108 17.38 16.44 -12.28
C GLN A 108 15.86 16.20 -12.43
N PRO A 109 15.34 15.02 -12.01
CA PRO A 109 13.94 14.69 -12.16
C PRO A 109 13.07 15.57 -11.28
N GLU A 110 11.83 15.84 -11.72
CA GLU A 110 10.79 16.48 -10.90
C GLU A 110 10.17 15.49 -9.91
N LEU A 111 10.06 14.20 -10.34
CA LEU A 111 9.51 13.11 -9.56
C LEU A 111 10.46 11.91 -9.55
N LEU A 112 10.82 11.45 -8.36
CA LEU A 112 11.53 10.20 -8.15
C LEU A 112 10.55 9.11 -7.73
N ILE A 113 10.53 7.97 -8.44
CA ILE A 113 9.78 6.77 -8.06
C ILE A 113 10.72 5.78 -7.38
N VAL A 114 10.39 5.37 -6.14
CA VAL A 114 11.19 4.44 -5.33
C VAL A 114 10.51 3.09 -5.24
N THR A 115 11.18 2.03 -5.74
CA THR A 115 10.67 0.65 -5.81
C THR A 115 11.75 -0.37 -5.43
N THR A 116 12.64 0.00 -4.55
CA THR A 116 13.76 -0.80 -4.05
C THR A 116 13.32 -1.81 -2.98
N VAL A 117 14.24 -2.41 -2.23
CA VAL A 117 13.94 -3.21 -1.04
C VAL A 117 13.46 -2.29 0.07
N ASP A 118 12.40 -2.66 0.79
CA ASP A 118 11.72 -1.81 1.79
C ASP A 118 12.69 -1.11 2.77
N ALA A 119 13.69 -1.84 3.24
CA ALA A 119 14.67 -1.32 4.19
C ALA A 119 15.57 -0.20 3.63
N THR A 120 15.52 0.04 2.32
CA THR A 120 16.33 1.08 1.66
C THR A 120 15.50 2.27 1.19
N HIS A 121 14.17 2.21 1.32
CA HIS A 121 13.27 3.28 0.88
C HIS A 121 13.62 4.63 1.50
N ASP A 122 13.94 4.66 2.80
CA ASP A 122 14.28 5.88 3.53
C ASP A 122 15.46 6.63 2.90
N TYR A 123 16.52 5.91 2.52
CA TYR A 123 17.68 6.52 1.88
C TYR A 123 17.29 7.24 0.57
N PHE A 124 16.59 6.55 -0.33
CA PHE A 124 16.22 7.11 -1.63
C PHE A 124 15.17 8.22 -1.51
N ILE A 125 14.23 8.10 -0.57
CA ILE A 125 13.23 9.14 -0.29
C ILE A 125 13.92 10.41 0.19
N ILE A 126 14.76 10.31 1.22
CA ILE A 126 15.44 11.47 1.83
C ILE A 126 16.37 12.14 0.83
N ARG A 127 17.23 11.35 0.15
CA ARG A 127 18.15 11.89 -0.83
C ARG A 127 17.45 12.49 -2.04
N GLY A 128 16.39 11.85 -2.54
CA GLY A 128 15.57 12.39 -3.62
C GLY A 128 15.00 13.78 -3.29
N MET A 129 14.45 13.94 -2.07
CA MET A 129 13.97 15.24 -1.58
C MET A 129 15.07 16.27 -1.44
N GLU A 130 16.22 15.89 -0.86
CA GLU A 130 17.39 16.77 -0.69
C GLU A 130 17.97 17.24 -2.02
N MET A 131 17.88 16.41 -3.07
CA MET A 131 18.31 16.73 -4.42
C MET A 131 17.25 17.43 -5.28
N GLY A 132 16.09 17.78 -4.67
CA GLY A 132 15.11 18.65 -5.25
C GLY A 132 13.93 17.98 -5.96
N ALA A 133 13.79 16.66 -5.91
CA ALA A 133 12.63 15.93 -6.45
C ALA A 133 11.53 15.79 -5.41
N ASP A 134 10.27 15.79 -5.86
CA ASP A 134 9.19 15.15 -5.12
C ASP A 134 9.32 13.64 -5.24
N VAL A 135 8.80 12.88 -4.27
CA VAL A 135 9.01 11.44 -4.23
C VAL A 135 7.68 10.68 -4.21
N LEU A 136 7.61 9.62 -5.02
CA LEU A 136 6.57 8.60 -4.94
C LEU A 136 7.24 7.29 -4.54
N THR A 137 6.85 6.75 -3.39
CA THR A 137 7.39 5.48 -2.92
C THR A 137 6.37 4.35 -2.99
N GLU A 138 6.83 3.15 -3.35
CA GLU A 138 6.07 1.94 -3.05
C GLU A 138 5.92 1.77 -1.53
N LYS A 139 4.88 1.07 -1.15
CA LYS A 139 4.66 0.70 0.24
C LYS A 139 5.53 -0.53 0.62
N PRO A 140 5.93 -0.66 1.87
CA PRO A 140 5.77 0.28 2.99
C PRO A 140 6.67 1.51 2.82
N MET A 141 6.34 2.61 3.48
CA MET A 141 7.17 3.82 3.42
C MET A 141 8.62 3.56 3.87
N THR A 142 8.79 2.79 4.93
CA THR A 142 10.07 2.25 5.43
C THR A 142 9.83 1.12 6.44
N THR A 143 10.87 0.63 7.15
CA THR A 143 10.80 -0.60 7.96
C THR A 143 10.95 -0.43 9.47
N ASP A 144 11.38 0.74 9.95
CA ASP A 144 11.57 1.01 11.37
C ASP A 144 11.28 2.48 11.74
N GLU A 145 11.18 2.73 13.06
CA GLU A 145 10.79 4.01 13.62
C GLU A 145 11.80 5.13 13.39
N VAL A 146 13.10 4.81 13.39
CA VAL A 146 14.18 5.80 13.20
C VAL A 146 14.16 6.30 11.76
N LYS A 147 14.08 5.39 10.81
CA LYS A 147 13.95 5.72 9.39
C LYS A 147 12.66 6.50 9.10
N CYS A 148 11.56 6.10 9.76
CA CYS A 148 10.29 6.81 9.68
C CYS A 148 10.43 8.27 10.11
N GLN A 149 11.03 8.53 11.28
CA GLN A 149 11.28 9.89 11.79
C GLN A 149 12.18 10.69 10.83
N ASN A 150 13.23 10.07 10.32
CA ASN A 150 14.16 10.72 9.38
C ASN A 150 13.46 11.19 8.08
N ILE A 151 12.51 10.40 7.55
CA ILE A 151 11.69 10.80 6.39
C ILE A 151 10.81 12.01 6.73
N ILE A 152 10.12 11.98 7.88
CA ILE A 152 9.28 13.09 8.35
C ILE A 152 10.09 14.37 8.47
N ASP A 153 11.30 14.29 9.02
CA ASP A 153 12.18 15.43 9.19
C ASP A 153 12.76 15.93 7.85
N ALA A 154 13.01 15.03 6.91
CA ALA A 154 13.45 15.39 5.56
C ALA A 154 12.35 16.16 4.80
N GLU A 155 11.09 15.71 4.85
CA GLU A 155 9.96 16.41 4.26
C GLU A 155 9.82 17.84 4.84
N LYS A 156 9.88 17.98 6.17
CA LYS A 156 9.84 19.30 6.86
C LYS A 156 11.00 20.19 6.43
N ARG A 157 12.22 19.64 6.32
CA ARG A 157 13.44 20.40 6.00
C ARG A 157 13.49 20.85 4.55
N THR A 158 13.08 19.97 3.62
CA THR A 158 13.19 20.22 2.17
C THR A 158 11.97 20.92 1.58
N GLY A 159 10.81 20.78 2.22
CA GLY A 159 9.51 21.21 1.68
C GLY A 159 9.05 20.40 0.47
N LYS A 160 9.72 19.28 0.16
CA LYS A 160 9.33 18.36 -0.90
C LYS A 160 8.23 17.42 -0.42
N LYS A 161 7.48 16.84 -1.35
CA LYS A 161 6.33 16.02 -1.05
C LYS A 161 6.65 14.55 -1.23
N LEU A 162 6.02 13.71 -0.39
CA LEU A 162 6.00 12.26 -0.51
C LEU A 162 4.58 11.78 -0.82
N ILE A 163 4.46 10.95 -1.86
CA ILE A 163 3.28 10.12 -2.11
C ILE A 163 3.63 8.69 -1.74
N VAL A 164 2.76 8.02 -0.98
CA VAL A 164 2.88 6.60 -0.67
C VAL A 164 1.86 5.80 -1.48
N GLY A 165 2.31 4.78 -2.19
CA GLY A 165 1.54 4.01 -3.17
C GLY A 165 0.44 3.10 -2.58
N PHE A 166 -0.46 3.63 -1.75
CA PHE A 166 -1.58 2.88 -1.17
C PHE A 166 -2.75 2.71 -2.14
N ASN A 167 -2.65 1.72 -3.00
CA ASN A 167 -3.60 1.43 -4.06
C ASN A 167 -4.94 0.83 -3.56
N TYR A 168 -4.99 0.16 -2.41
CA TYR A 168 -6.22 -0.44 -1.90
C TYR A 168 -7.32 0.58 -1.60
N ARG A 169 -7.00 1.81 -1.15
CA ARG A 169 -7.99 2.87 -0.96
C ARG A 169 -8.81 3.14 -2.22
N TYR A 170 -8.21 2.93 -3.40
CA TYR A 170 -8.82 3.18 -4.72
C TYR A 170 -9.62 1.99 -5.29
N SER A 171 -9.63 0.84 -4.61
CA SER A 171 -10.50 -0.29 -4.98
C SER A 171 -11.97 0.10 -4.83
N PRO A 172 -12.84 -0.19 -5.82
CA PRO A 172 -14.27 0.10 -5.71
C PRO A 172 -14.92 -0.45 -4.45
N HIS A 173 -14.50 -1.63 -4.01
CA HIS A 173 -15.01 -2.30 -2.83
C HIS A 173 -14.67 -1.51 -1.55
N PHE A 174 -13.40 -1.19 -1.34
CA PHE A 174 -12.98 -0.43 -0.17
C PHE A 174 -13.48 1.03 -0.21
N THR A 175 -13.54 1.64 -1.41
CA THR A 175 -14.16 2.96 -1.58
C THR A 175 -15.64 2.91 -1.12
N ARG A 176 -16.42 1.87 -1.52
CA ARG A 176 -17.82 1.76 -1.12
C ARG A 176 -18.00 1.54 0.38
N ILE A 177 -17.14 0.74 1.02
CA ILE A 177 -17.12 0.63 2.48
C ILE A 177 -16.89 2.02 3.11
N LYS A 178 -15.89 2.78 2.63
CA LYS A 178 -15.58 4.12 3.14
C LYS A 178 -16.75 5.10 2.96
N GLU A 179 -17.45 5.06 1.82
CA GLU A 179 -18.64 5.87 1.59
C GLU A 179 -19.73 5.56 2.63
N LEU A 180 -20.05 4.27 2.86
CA LEU A 180 -21.06 3.86 3.84
C LEU A 180 -20.71 4.31 5.26
N LEU A 181 -19.44 4.24 5.65
CA LEU A 181 -18.98 4.74 6.94
C LEU A 181 -19.06 6.26 7.02
N HIS A 182 -18.73 6.98 5.94
CA HIS A 182 -18.87 8.43 5.84
C HIS A 182 -20.34 8.88 5.90
N GLU A 183 -21.24 8.12 5.29
CA GLU A 183 -22.69 8.28 5.37
C GLU A 183 -23.28 7.91 6.76
N GLN A 184 -22.44 7.42 7.69
CA GLN A 184 -22.81 6.97 9.03
C GLN A 184 -23.89 5.86 9.04
N ARG A 185 -23.87 4.95 8.04
CA ARG A 185 -24.88 3.89 7.89
C ARG A 185 -25.00 2.94 9.09
N VAL A 186 -24.02 2.88 9.95
CA VAL A 186 -24.02 2.10 11.20
C VAL A 186 -23.81 2.97 12.43
N GLY A 187 -23.90 4.29 12.28
CA GLY A 187 -23.64 5.28 13.32
C GLY A 187 -22.17 5.37 13.76
N LYS A 188 -21.91 5.86 14.96
CA LYS A 188 -20.56 5.97 15.53
C LYS A 188 -19.93 4.58 15.70
N ILE A 189 -18.81 4.33 15.03
CA ILE A 189 -18.03 3.09 15.15
C ILE A 189 -17.41 2.98 16.54
N THR A 190 -17.50 1.83 17.17
CA THR A 190 -16.93 1.50 18.49
C THR A 190 -15.84 0.44 18.44
N SER A 191 -16.01 -0.54 17.56
CA SER A 191 -15.02 -1.60 17.36
C SER A 191 -15.05 -2.14 15.93
N LEU A 192 -13.94 -2.80 15.55
CA LEU A 192 -13.76 -3.37 14.23
C LEU A 192 -12.95 -4.66 14.31
N ASP A 193 -13.32 -5.65 13.52
CA ASP A 193 -12.57 -6.90 13.32
C ASP A 193 -12.08 -6.97 11.88
N PHE A 194 -10.78 -7.21 11.66
CA PHE A 194 -10.20 -7.37 10.34
C PHE A 194 -9.26 -8.57 10.28
N HIS A 195 -9.59 -9.58 9.50
CA HIS A 195 -8.83 -10.79 9.34
C HIS A 195 -8.41 -10.94 7.89
N TRP A 196 -7.10 -11.16 7.65
CA TRP A 196 -6.54 -11.38 6.32
C TRP A 196 -5.94 -12.78 6.22
N TYR A 197 -6.25 -13.45 5.12
CA TYR A 197 -5.84 -14.81 4.84
C TYR A 197 -5.02 -14.82 3.56
N LEU A 198 -3.71 -15.04 3.68
CA LEU A 198 -2.86 -15.33 2.54
C LEU A 198 -2.88 -16.83 2.29
N ASN A 199 -3.18 -17.24 1.06
CA ASN A 199 -3.10 -18.64 0.71
C ASN A 199 -1.67 -19.17 0.77
N THR A 200 -1.52 -20.49 0.72
CA THR A 200 -0.21 -21.18 0.83
C THR A 200 0.79 -20.71 -0.22
N TYR A 201 0.37 -20.36 -1.43
CA TYR A 201 1.26 -19.88 -2.49
C TYR A 201 1.69 -18.42 -2.26
N HIS A 202 0.75 -17.56 -1.95
CA HIS A 202 1.03 -16.13 -1.67
C HIS A 202 1.89 -15.97 -0.41
N GLY A 203 1.52 -16.65 0.68
CA GLY A 203 2.31 -16.64 1.90
C GLY A 203 3.73 -17.16 1.67
N ALA A 204 3.88 -18.36 1.06
CA ALA A 204 5.17 -18.92 0.72
C ALA A 204 6.04 -17.96 -0.11
N SER A 205 5.45 -17.20 -1.03
CA SER A 205 6.17 -16.22 -1.84
C SER A 205 6.91 -15.17 -1.01
N TYR A 206 6.37 -14.73 0.14
CA TYR A 206 7.07 -13.81 1.05
C TYR A 206 8.28 -14.48 1.72
N PHE A 207 8.13 -15.70 2.20
CA PHE A 207 9.19 -16.41 2.90
C PHE A 207 10.32 -16.90 1.97
N ARG A 208 10.09 -16.98 0.65
CA ARG A 208 11.14 -17.29 -0.34
C ARG A 208 12.08 -16.13 -0.60
N ARG A 209 11.55 -14.92 -0.55
CA ARG A 209 12.24 -13.70 -0.97
C ARG A 209 12.86 -12.98 0.22
N TRP A 210 13.52 -11.85 -0.02
CA TRP A 210 14.09 -10.98 1.00
C TRP A 210 13.10 -10.54 2.10
N HIS A 211 11.80 -10.58 1.80
CA HIS A 211 10.74 -10.31 2.79
C HIS A 211 10.73 -11.27 3.97
N GLY A 212 11.34 -12.47 3.84
CA GLY A 212 11.49 -13.45 4.90
C GLY A 212 12.43 -13.04 6.03
N GLU A 213 13.06 -11.86 5.90
CA GLU A 213 14.06 -11.35 6.83
C GLU A 213 13.65 -9.97 7.36
N THR A 214 13.65 -9.83 8.69
CA THR A 214 13.26 -8.58 9.39
C THR A 214 14.11 -7.39 8.95
N THR A 215 15.39 -7.60 8.71
CA THR A 215 16.33 -6.56 8.26
C THR A 215 15.97 -5.96 6.91
N SER A 216 15.30 -6.71 6.05
CA SER A 216 14.94 -6.29 4.70
C SER A 216 13.50 -5.75 4.59
N GLY A 217 12.55 -6.39 5.28
CA GLY A 217 11.11 -6.07 5.16
C GLY A 217 10.43 -5.62 6.45
N GLY A 218 11.11 -5.59 7.58
CA GLY A 218 10.55 -5.16 8.88
C GLY A 218 9.50 -6.11 9.47
N THR A 219 9.29 -7.28 8.92
CA THR A 219 8.25 -8.30 9.11
C THR A 219 7.02 -8.08 8.22
N LEU A 220 6.14 -9.08 8.10
CA LEU A 220 4.88 -8.93 7.35
C LEU A 220 3.89 -7.98 8.04
N LEU A 221 4.05 -7.70 9.33
CA LEU A 221 3.30 -6.64 10.02
C LEU A 221 3.61 -5.25 9.46
N VAL A 222 4.82 -5.05 8.92
CA VAL A 222 5.20 -3.82 8.22
C VAL A 222 4.98 -3.97 6.72
N HIS A 223 5.60 -4.97 6.07
CA HIS A 223 5.56 -5.11 4.61
C HIS A 223 4.15 -5.31 4.03
N LYS A 224 3.40 -6.32 4.52
CA LYS A 224 2.06 -6.64 3.99
C LYS A 224 0.96 -5.88 4.73
N SER A 225 1.01 -5.89 6.07
CA SER A 225 -0.06 -5.31 6.87
C SER A 225 -0.13 -3.79 6.82
N THR A 226 0.91 -3.11 6.29
CA THR A 226 0.84 -1.67 6.03
C THR A 226 -0.37 -1.28 5.17
N HIS A 227 -0.72 -2.08 4.15
CA HIS A 227 -1.95 -1.88 3.38
C HIS A 227 -3.22 -1.97 4.23
N HIS A 228 -3.25 -2.94 5.14
CA HIS A 228 -4.40 -3.20 5.99
C HIS A 228 -4.52 -2.12 7.06
N PHE A 229 -3.41 -1.73 7.66
CA PHE A 229 -3.37 -0.67 8.67
C PHE A 229 -3.67 0.70 8.07
N ASP A 230 -3.23 0.94 6.84
CA ASP A 230 -3.62 2.12 6.07
C ASP A 230 -5.13 2.20 5.84
N LEU A 231 -5.76 1.09 5.41
CA LEU A 231 -7.20 1.00 5.27
C LEU A 231 -7.93 1.24 6.61
N LEU A 232 -7.42 0.70 7.72
CA LEU A 232 -8.01 0.90 9.04
C LEU A 232 -7.97 2.37 9.45
N ASN A 233 -6.81 3.05 9.30
CA ASN A 233 -6.66 4.47 9.59
C ASN A 233 -7.61 5.30 8.72
N TRP A 234 -7.74 4.94 7.45
CA TRP A 234 -8.60 5.63 6.49
C TRP A 234 -10.09 5.40 6.78
N PHE A 235 -10.52 4.16 7.05
CA PHE A 235 -11.91 3.85 7.39
C PHE A 235 -12.38 4.55 8.65
N LEU A 236 -11.58 4.52 9.70
CA LEU A 236 -11.91 5.09 11.01
C LEU A 236 -11.74 6.61 11.08
N ASP A 237 -11.13 7.23 10.04
CA ASP A 237 -10.76 8.65 10.02
C ASP A 237 -10.03 9.07 11.30
N SER A 238 -9.19 8.19 11.85
CA SER A 238 -8.48 8.34 13.11
C SER A 238 -7.11 7.70 13.03
N GLU A 239 -6.25 7.96 14.01
CA GLU A 239 -4.89 7.43 14.05
C GLU A 239 -4.70 6.46 15.23
N PRO A 240 -3.79 5.47 15.10
CA PRO A 240 -3.52 4.48 16.15
C PRO A 240 -2.87 5.16 17.36
N TYR A 241 -3.30 4.77 18.56
CA TYR A 241 -2.74 5.28 19.80
C TYR A 241 -1.83 4.27 20.50
N GLU A 242 -2.29 3.01 20.65
CA GLU A 242 -1.59 1.96 21.38
C GLU A 242 -1.83 0.61 20.72
N VAL A 243 -0.80 -0.24 20.69
CA VAL A 243 -0.82 -1.54 20.02
C VAL A 243 -0.32 -2.61 20.97
N TYR A 244 -1.03 -3.77 21.03
CA TYR A 244 -0.59 -4.99 21.65
C TYR A 244 -0.67 -6.16 20.67
N ALA A 245 0.33 -7.04 20.63
CA ALA A 245 0.38 -8.09 19.64
C ALA A 245 0.99 -9.40 20.14
N TYR A 246 0.57 -10.49 19.49
CA TYR A 246 1.21 -11.80 19.52
C TYR A 246 1.59 -12.21 18.11
N GLY A 247 2.74 -12.89 17.97
CA GLY A 247 3.20 -13.44 16.70
C GLY A 247 4.17 -14.58 16.92
N ALA A 248 4.25 -15.51 15.99
CA ALA A 248 5.18 -16.61 16.03
C ALA A 248 5.58 -17.06 14.62
N LEU A 249 6.72 -17.72 14.49
CA LEU A 249 7.16 -18.45 13.31
C LEU A 249 7.05 -19.95 13.64
N GLU A 250 6.02 -20.61 13.14
CA GLU A 250 5.72 -22.00 13.47
C GLU A 250 5.53 -22.92 12.25
N HIS A 251 5.24 -22.34 11.08
CA HIS A 251 5.00 -23.09 9.85
C HIS A 251 6.21 -23.09 8.92
N TYR A 252 6.80 -21.92 8.63
CA TYR A 252 7.97 -21.76 7.76
C TYR A 252 9.29 -21.78 8.57
N GLY A 253 10.41 -21.46 7.93
CA GLY A 253 11.71 -21.45 8.58
C GLY A 253 12.18 -22.84 8.96
N MET A 254 12.75 -22.99 10.13
CA MET A 254 13.33 -24.27 10.61
C MET A 254 12.28 -25.36 10.98
N ASN A 255 11.01 -25.12 10.72
CA ASN A 255 9.91 -26.00 11.15
C ASN A 255 9.63 -27.20 10.19
N ASN A 256 10.56 -27.55 9.30
CA ASN A 256 10.45 -28.73 8.47
C ASN A 256 11.67 -29.68 8.66
N SER A 257 11.44 -30.98 8.48
CA SER A 257 12.47 -32.02 8.64
C SER A 257 13.52 -32.04 7.54
N PHE A 258 13.24 -31.43 6.37
CA PHE A 258 14.18 -31.32 5.26
C PHE A 258 14.27 -29.89 4.74
N ARG A 259 15.39 -29.56 4.13
CA ARG A 259 15.62 -28.25 3.50
C ARG A 259 16.63 -28.31 2.38
N GLY A 260 16.55 -27.37 1.45
CA GLY A 260 17.54 -27.10 0.41
C GLY A 260 17.99 -25.64 0.48
N ASN A 261 18.80 -25.20 -0.47
CA ASN A 261 19.17 -23.80 -0.61
C ASN A 261 18.14 -23.05 -1.47
N LYS A 262 17.93 -23.48 -2.70
CA LYS A 262 16.96 -22.91 -3.65
C LYS A 262 16.15 -24.00 -4.35
N CYS A 263 14.92 -23.68 -4.76
CA CYS A 263 13.96 -24.66 -5.28
C CYS A 263 14.46 -25.36 -6.55
N ARG A 264 14.93 -24.62 -7.54
CA ARG A 264 15.36 -25.18 -8.85
C ARG A 264 16.49 -26.21 -8.78
N THR A 265 17.27 -26.24 -7.69
CA THR A 265 18.33 -27.23 -7.47
C THR A 265 18.09 -28.08 -6.22
N CYS A 266 16.89 -28.09 -5.68
CA CYS A 266 16.57 -28.77 -4.44
C CYS A 266 16.53 -30.30 -4.64
N PRO A 267 17.27 -31.07 -3.83
CA PRO A 267 17.22 -32.54 -3.89
C PRO A 267 15.91 -33.15 -3.36
N HIS A 268 15.05 -32.30 -2.76
CA HIS A 268 13.78 -32.68 -2.15
C HIS A 268 12.55 -32.27 -2.96
N LYS A 269 12.73 -31.82 -4.21
CA LYS A 269 11.65 -31.27 -5.03
C LYS A 269 10.44 -32.20 -5.16
N ASP A 270 10.66 -33.50 -5.32
CA ASP A 270 9.60 -34.49 -5.59
C ASP A 270 8.71 -34.78 -4.36
N LYS A 271 9.14 -34.41 -3.16
CA LYS A 271 8.38 -34.59 -1.91
C LYS A 271 7.97 -33.28 -1.23
N CYS A 272 8.33 -32.13 -1.81
CA CYS A 272 8.03 -30.82 -1.24
C CYS A 272 6.74 -30.27 -1.83
N GLU A 273 5.68 -30.21 -1.05
CA GLU A 273 4.39 -29.61 -1.47
C GLU A 273 4.51 -28.13 -1.84
N PHE A 274 5.56 -27.45 -1.36
CA PHE A 274 5.89 -26.07 -1.67
C PHE A 274 6.94 -25.92 -2.77
N TYR A 275 7.23 -26.98 -3.54
CA TYR A 275 8.18 -26.82 -4.65
C TYR A 275 7.69 -25.73 -5.62
N TYR A 276 8.62 -24.87 -5.99
CA TYR A 276 8.37 -23.77 -6.92
C TYR A 276 9.38 -23.81 -8.06
N ASP A 277 8.89 -24.05 -9.27
CA ASP A 277 9.72 -24.04 -10.47
C ASP A 277 9.79 -22.65 -11.08
N ILE A 278 10.83 -21.89 -10.72
CA ILE A 278 11.05 -20.56 -11.26
C ILE A 278 11.38 -20.59 -12.76
N THR A 279 11.82 -21.74 -13.31
CA THR A 279 12.20 -21.86 -14.71
C THR A 279 11.01 -21.81 -15.67
N GLU A 280 9.78 -22.00 -15.18
CA GLU A 280 8.55 -21.81 -15.94
C GLU A 280 8.20 -20.33 -16.18
N ASN A 281 8.89 -19.38 -15.53
CA ASN A 281 8.64 -17.95 -15.67
C ASN A 281 9.81 -17.24 -16.36
N ASP A 282 9.69 -17.04 -17.67
CA ASP A 282 10.72 -16.39 -18.49
C ASP A 282 11.14 -15.01 -17.98
N THR A 283 10.19 -14.21 -17.48
CA THR A 283 10.48 -12.89 -16.90
C THR A 283 11.35 -13.02 -15.66
N TYR A 284 11.05 -13.96 -14.77
CA TYR A 284 11.87 -14.17 -13.58
C TYR A 284 13.24 -14.78 -13.89
N MET A 285 13.31 -15.63 -14.91
CA MET A 285 14.59 -16.19 -15.37
C MET A 285 15.51 -15.06 -15.87
N LYS A 286 15.02 -14.16 -16.71
CA LYS A 286 15.81 -13.04 -17.28
C LYS A 286 16.09 -11.96 -16.26
N LEU A 287 15.09 -11.57 -15.46
CA LEU A 287 15.21 -10.46 -14.50
C LEU A 287 16.03 -10.81 -13.26
N TYR A 288 15.88 -12.04 -12.74
CA TYR A 288 16.49 -12.43 -11.47
C TYR A 288 17.54 -13.52 -11.61
N VAL A 289 17.19 -14.67 -12.17
CA VAL A 289 18.10 -15.83 -12.18
C VAL A 289 19.38 -15.56 -12.98
N ALA A 290 19.25 -14.91 -14.14
CA ALA A 290 20.40 -14.55 -14.98
C ALA A 290 21.32 -13.46 -14.32
N ASN A 291 20.85 -12.82 -13.28
CA ASN A 291 21.52 -11.67 -12.66
C ASN A 291 21.86 -11.89 -11.17
N GLU A 292 21.77 -13.14 -10.68
CA GLU A 292 22.06 -13.48 -9.27
C GLU A 292 23.51 -13.17 -8.86
N ASP A 293 24.47 -13.31 -9.79
CA ASP A 293 25.90 -13.15 -9.50
C ASP A 293 26.30 -11.69 -9.21
N TYR A 294 25.49 -10.72 -9.59
CA TYR A 294 25.81 -9.31 -9.35
C TYR A 294 25.58 -8.87 -7.90
N ASP A 295 24.57 -9.42 -7.23
CA ASP A 295 24.20 -8.99 -5.86
C ASP A 295 23.82 -10.13 -4.92
N GLY A 296 23.86 -11.38 -5.40
CA GLY A 296 23.56 -12.57 -4.61
C GLY A 296 22.07 -12.76 -4.31
N TYR A 297 21.17 -11.98 -4.89
CA TYR A 297 19.74 -12.13 -4.64
C TYR A 297 19.16 -13.36 -5.33
N ILE A 298 18.69 -14.31 -4.54
CA ILE A 298 18.03 -15.54 -4.99
C ILE A 298 16.50 -15.40 -4.76
N ARG A 299 15.72 -15.54 -5.84
CA ARG A 299 14.26 -15.36 -5.76
C ARG A 299 13.51 -16.62 -5.35
N ASP A 300 14.06 -17.80 -5.63
CA ASP A 300 13.48 -19.11 -5.34
C ASP A 300 14.14 -19.82 -4.15
N ASN A 301 14.48 -19.06 -3.09
CA ASN A 301 15.04 -19.62 -1.86
C ASN A 301 14.11 -20.67 -1.22
N CYS A 302 14.72 -21.57 -0.45
CA CYS A 302 13.98 -22.55 0.34
C CYS A 302 13.17 -21.88 1.44
N LEU A 303 11.93 -22.33 1.64
CA LEU A 303 11.05 -21.87 2.72
C LEU A 303 11.48 -22.34 4.11
N TRP A 304 12.41 -23.31 4.16
CA TRP A 304 12.86 -23.97 5.37
C TRP A 304 14.27 -23.53 5.79
N ARG A 305 14.75 -22.40 5.25
CA ARG A 305 16.06 -21.85 5.57
C ARG A 305 16.07 -21.18 6.95
N HIS A 306 17.24 -21.09 7.56
CA HIS A 306 17.41 -20.58 8.94
C HIS A 306 17.40 -19.06 9.03
N GLU A 307 17.61 -18.36 7.93
CA GLU A 307 17.62 -16.90 7.88
C GLU A 307 16.21 -16.27 8.01
N ILE A 308 15.16 -17.09 7.87
CA ILE A 308 13.79 -16.62 8.06
C ILE A 308 13.56 -16.32 9.54
N ASP A 309 13.29 -15.07 9.86
CA ASP A 309 13.10 -14.57 11.23
C ASP A 309 11.80 -13.78 11.43
N ILE A 310 10.93 -13.75 10.41
CA ILE A 310 9.63 -13.06 10.49
C ILE A 310 8.52 -14.01 10.96
N TYR A 311 7.43 -13.43 11.49
CA TYR A 311 6.27 -14.18 11.95
C TYR A 311 5.43 -14.70 10.77
N ASP A 312 4.86 -15.89 10.89
CA ASP A 312 3.94 -16.49 9.90
C ASP A 312 2.46 -16.49 10.36
N LYS A 313 2.22 -16.27 11.66
CA LYS A 313 0.90 -16.00 12.23
C LYS A 313 0.98 -14.83 13.20
N MET A 314 0.00 -13.92 13.12
CA MET A 314 0.00 -12.68 13.91
C MET A 314 -1.42 -12.30 14.32
N SER A 315 -1.55 -11.81 15.55
CA SER A 315 -2.77 -11.20 16.08
C SER A 315 -2.42 -9.89 16.77
N VAL A 316 -3.15 -8.83 16.42
CA VAL A 316 -2.85 -7.46 16.86
C VAL A 316 -4.12 -6.81 17.37
N GLN A 317 -4.05 -6.20 18.55
CA GLN A 317 -5.08 -5.32 19.10
C GLN A 317 -4.59 -3.88 19.04
N ILE A 318 -5.44 -2.99 18.54
CA ILE A 318 -5.11 -1.58 18.36
C ILE A 318 -6.19 -0.74 19.03
N ARG A 319 -5.77 0.21 19.88
CA ARG A 319 -6.63 1.28 20.35
C ARG A 319 -6.34 2.53 19.54
N TYR A 320 -7.36 3.12 18.93
CA TYR A 320 -7.28 4.35 18.19
C TYR A 320 -7.44 5.59 19.09
N ALA A 321 -7.01 6.75 18.61
CA ALA A 321 -7.11 8.00 19.36
C ALA A 321 -8.55 8.48 19.56
N ASN A 322 -9.52 7.99 18.77
CA ASN A 322 -10.97 8.20 18.96
C ASN A 322 -11.64 7.09 19.79
N ASP A 323 -10.85 6.28 20.54
CA ASP A 323 -11.24 5.15 21.39
C ASP A 323 -11.85 3.93 20.65
N VAL A 324 -11.80 3.87 19.35
CA VAL A 324 -12.20 2.66 18.60
C VAL A 324 -11.21 1.53 18.87
N LEU A 325 -11.73 0.33 19.15
CA LEU A 325 -10.94 -0.89 19.37
C LEU A 325 -10.92 -1.74 18.09
N VAL A 326 -9.73 -2.17 17.70
CA VAL A 326 -9.55 -3.00 16.50
C VAL A 326 -8.86 -4.31 16.84
N ASN A 327 -9.43 -5.42 16.36
CA ASN A 327 -8.79 -6.74 16.33
C ASN A 327 -8.34 -7.02 14.90
N TYR A 328 -7.06 -7.28 14.73
CA TYR A 328 -6.48 -7.62 13.43
C TYR A 328 -5.75 -8.96 13.49
N SER A 329 -5.83 -9.77 12.43
CA SER A 329 -4.99 -10.95 12.28
C SER A 329 -4.53 -11.15 10.84
N LEU A 330 -3.32 -11.72 10.70
CA LEU A 330 -2.76 -12.16 9.42
C LEU A 330 -2.30 -13.61 9.55
N THR A 331 -2.80 -14.47 8.65
CA THR A 331 -2.37 -15.87 8.49
C THR A 331 -1.72 -16.03 7.13
N THR A 332 -0.52 -16.67 7.05
CA THR A 332 0.26 -16.76 5.81
C THR A 332 0.25 -18.15 5.15
N TYR A 333 -0.56 -19.07 5.65
CA TYR A 333 -0.70 -20.45 5.16
C TYR A 333 -2.17 -20.90 5.19
N SER A 334 -3.06 -19.99 4.78
CA SER A 334 -4.47 -20.28 4.67
C SER A 334 -4.76 -21.20 3.47
N PRO A 335 -5.79 -22.04 3.53
CA PRO A 335 -6.22 -22.83 2.38
C PRO A 335 -6.92 -22.00 1.30
N TYR A 336 -7.15 -20.71 1.52
CA TYR A 336 -7.73 -19.78 0.55
C TYR A 336 -7.17 -18.37 0.73
N GLU A 337 -7.24 -17.57 -0.34
CA GLU A 337 -6.94 -16.14 -0.33
C GLU A 337 -8.22 -15.35 -0.03
N GLY A 338 -8.14 -14.36 0.86
CA GLY A 338 -9.28 -13.51 1.15
C GLY A 338 -9.13 -12.72 2.45
N TRP A 339 -10.20 -12.02 2.80
CA TRP A 339 -10.27 -11.26 4.04
C TRP A 339 -11.71 -11.14 4.53
N ARG A 340 -11.85 -10.84 5.82
CA ARG A 340 -13.11 -10.52 6.46
C ARG A 340 -12.94 -9.26 7.29
N ILE A 341 -13.88 -8.30 7.14
CA ILE A 341 -13.93 -7.07 7.93
C ILE A 341 -15.35 -6.87 8.48
N GLY A 342 -15.45 -6.41 9.73
CA GLY A 342 -16.73 -6.11 10.36
C GLY A 342 -16.63 -4.88 11.26
N PHE A 343 -17.53 -3.91 11.07
CA PHE A 343 -17.60 -2.67 11.84
C PHE A 343 -18.81 -2.69 12.75
N ASN A 344 -18.63 -2.51 14.06
CA ASN A 344 -19.70 -2.37 15.04
C ASN A 344 -19.90 -0.88 15.32
N GLY A 345 -21.09 -0.39 15.01
CA GLY A 345 -21.53 0.96 15.30
C GLY A 345 -22.67 1.00 16.30
N PHE A 346 -23.04 2.22 16.74
CA PHE A 346 -24.16 2.38 17.67
C PHE A 346 -25.53 2.06 17.05
N ASP A 347 -25.66 2.25 15.74
CA ASP A 347 -26.94 2.10 15.05
C ASP A 347 -27.03 0.76 14.27
N GLY A 348 -25.88 0.08 14.07
CA GLY A 348 -25.85 -1.16 13.31
C GLY A 348 -24.46 -1.78 13.13
N ARG A 349 -24.41 -2.75 12.24
CA ARG A 349 -23.17 -3.45 11.87
C ARG A 349 -23.00 -3.51 10.35
N LEU A 350 -21.75 -3.30 9.87
CA LEU A 350 -21.34 -3.55 8.49
C LEU A 350 -20.38 -4.74 8.47
N ASP A 351 -20.67 -5.75 7.65
CA ASP A 351 -19.80 -6.89 7.39
C ASP A 351 -19.47 -7.00 5.90
N SER A 352 -18.24 -7.35 5.60
CA SER A 352 -17.83 -7.72 4.25
C SER A 352 -16.79 -8.84 4.28
N TRP A 353 -16.87 -9.76 3.33
CA TRP A 353 -16.00 -10.93 3.26
C TRP A 353 -15.66 -11.23 1.80
N GLU A 354 -14.40 -11.17 1.43
CA GLU A 354 -13.88 -11.54 0.11
C GLU A 354 -13.19 -12.92 0.15
N GLY A 355 -13.23 -13.62 -0.98
CA GLY A 355 -12.54 -14.90 -1.16
C GLY A 355 -13.23 -16.09 -0.46
N ILE A 356 -14.53 -16.03 -0.25
CA ILE A 356 -15.31 -17.10 0.44
C ILE A 356 -15.35 -18.36 -0.44
N PRO A 357 -14.63 -19.46 -0.07
CA PRO A 357 -14.45 -20.61 -0.97
C PRO A 357 -15.74 -21.35 -1.31
N TRP A 358 -16.69 -21.39 -0.37
CA TRP A 358 -17.96 -22.12 -0.56
C TRP A 358 -19.04 -21.33 -1.31
N ARG A 359 -18.76 -20.05 -1.65
CA ARG A 359 -19.64 -19.23 -2.51
C ARG A 359 -19.13 -19.14 -3.94
N ALA A 360 -17.93 -19.63 -4.25
CA ALA A 360 -17.42 -19.67 -5.59
C ALA A 360 -18.23 -20.64 -6.46
N GLU A 361 -18.72 -20.18 -7.60
CA GLU A 361 -19.44 -21.00 -8.59
C GLU A 361 -18.51 -22.04 -9.21
N GLU A 362 -17.23 -21.67 -9.40
CA GLU A 362 -16.18 -22.58 -9.91
C GLU A 362 -15.02 -22.65 -8.91
N ARG A 363 -14.45 -23.85 -8.75
CA ARG A 363 -13.26 -24.07 -7.94
C ARG A 363 -12.02 -23.72 -8.75
N VAL A 364 -11.50 -22.53 -8.59
CA VAL A 364 -10.19 -22.12 -9.11
C VAL A 364 -9.11 -22.58 -8.12
N SER A 365 -8.01 -23.12 -8.63
CA SER A 365 -6.90 -23.53 -7.76
C SER A 365 -6.26 -22.30 -7.08
N GLN A 366 -5.75 -22.48 -5.86
CA GLN A 366 -5.10 -21.37 -5.14
C GLN A 366 -3.82 -20.88 -5.86
N ALA A 367 -3.15 -21.75 -6.59
CA ALA A 367 -2.01 -21.41 -7.44
C ALA A 367 -2.42 -20.49 -8.60
N GLU A 368 -3.54 -20.78 -9.25
CA GLU A 368 -4.07 -19.94 -10.33
C GLU A 368 -4.55 -18.58 -9.80
N LEU A 369 -5.21 -18.54 -8.65
CA LEU A 369 -5.60 -17.29 -8.01
C LEU A 369 -4.38 -16.41 -7.71
N HIS A 370 -3.33 -16.99 -7.14
CA HIS A 370 -2.09 -16.28 -6.88
C HIS A 370 -1.40 -15.81 -8.18
N ALA A 371 -1.33 -16.66 -9.20
CA ALA A 371 -0.78 -16.29 -10.49
C ALA A 371 -1.57 -15.14 -11.15
N GLN A 372 -2.90 -15.16 -11.06
CA GLN A 372 -3.77 -14.09 -11.57
C GLN A 372 -3.53 -12.75 -10.82
N GLU A 373 -3.39 -12.79 -9.50
CA GLU A 373 -3.07 -11.59 -8.71
C GLU A 373 -1.71 -11.00 -9.08
N MET A 374 -0.72 -11.86 -9.33
CA MET A 374 0.64 -11.43 -9.68
C MET A 374 0.79 -10.99 -11.14
N SER A 375 -0.01 -11.53 -12.08
CA SER A 375 0.08 -11.20 -13.51
C SER A 375 -0.50 -9.84 -13.87
N GLN A 376 -1.31 -9.24 -12.99
CA GLN A 376 -2.07 -8.00 -13.24
C GLN A 376 -2.98 -8.07 -14.49
N GLU A 377 -3.24 -9.26 -15.03
CA GLU A 377 -4.14 -9.45 -16.15
C GLU A 377 -5.61 -9.35 -15.70
N ASP A 378 -6.42 -8.70 -16.53
CA ASP A 378 -7.88 -8.61 -16.36
C ASP A 378 -8.53 -9.96 -16.74
N LYS A 379 -8.41 -10.98 -15.88
CA LYS A 379 -9.20 -12.22 -16.07
C LYS A 379 -10.56 -12.07 -15.40
N GLU A 380 -11.60 -12.60 -16.06
CA GLU A 380 -12.94 -12.64 -15.48
C GLU A 380 -12.91 -13.45 -14.17
N LYS A 381 -13.25 -12.79 -13.07
CA LYS A 381 -13.42 -13.46 -11.78
C LYS A 381 -14.73 -14.26 -11.79
N ALA A 382 -14.74 -15.39 -11.10
CA ALA A 382 -15.90 -16.28 -10.99
C ALA A 382 -17.16 -15.58 -10.42
N SER A 383 -16.99 -14.55 -9.60
CA SER A 383 -18.07 -13.69 -9.11
C SER A 383 -17.97 -12.31 -9.76
N LYS A 384 -19.10 -11.75 -10.20
CA LYS A 384 -19.16 -10.44 -10.85
C LYS A 384 -19.18 -9.25 -9.89
N TYR A 385 -19.30 -9.50 -8.58
CA TYR A 385 -19.41 -8.46 -7.55
C TYR A 385 -18.92 -8.96 -6.19
N ASN A 386 -18.45 -8.01 -5.37
CA ASN A 386 -18.25 -8.17 -3.94
C ASN A 386 -19.52 -7.81 -3.18
N GLU A 387 -19.69 -8.32 -1.98
CA GLU A 387 -20.85 -8.09 -1.14
C GLU A 387 -20.48 -7.33 0.14
N ILE A 388 -21.27 -6.32 0.47
CA ILE A 388 -21.24 -5.60 1.75
C ILE A 388 -22.62 -5.76 2.38
N MET A 389 -22.68 -6.29 3.60
CA MET A 389 -23.92 -6.41 4.37
C MET A 389 -23.97 -5.30 5.41
N VAL A 390 -25.05 -4.53 5.41
CA VAL A 390 -25.36 -3.54 6.44
C VAL A 390 -26.60 -4.00 7.19
N MET A 391 -26.51 -4.05 8.51
CA MET A 391 -27.60 -4.50 9.40
C MET A 391 -27.89 -3.40 10.44
N ASP A 392 -29.12 -2.99 10.55
CA ASP A 392 -29.57 -2.08 11.60
C ASP A 392 -29.82 -2.84 12.90
N ASN A 393 -29.51 -2.26 14.07
CA ASN A 393 -29.70 -2.93 15.36
C ASN A 393 -31.15 -3.36 15.63
N PHE A 394 -32.13 -2.61 15.12
CA PHE A 394 -33.56 -2.84 15.33
C PHE A 394 -34.35 -2.90 14.02
N GLY A 395 -33.66 -3.00 12.89
CA GLY A 395 -34.23 -2.99 11.55
C GLY A 395 -33.86 -4.23 10.74
N ASP A 396 -34.00 -4.08 9.44
CA ASP A 396 -33.64 -5.11 8.45
C ASP A 396 -32.14 -5.04 8.09
N TYR A 397 -31.71 -5.92 7.20
CA TYR A 397 -30.40 -5.89 6.59
C TYR A 397 -30.48 -5.52 5.11
N GLU A 398 -29.43 -4.88 4.62
CA GLU A 398 -29.24 -4.56 3.21
C GLU A 398 -27.99 -5.25 2.68
N LEU A 399 -28.10 -5.96 1.56
CA LEU A 399 -26.97 -6.55 0.84
C LEU A 399 -26.60 -5.69 -0.36
N ILE A 400 -25.48 -4.98 -0.27
CA ILE A 400 -24.97 -4.09 -1.30
C ILE A 400 -23.97 -4.88 -2.16
N LYS A 401 -24.20 -4.89 -3.48
CA LYS A 401 -23.34 -5.55 -4.46
C LYS A 401 -22.45 -4.52 -5.16
N VAL A 402 -21.14 -4.67 -5.01
CA VAL A 402 -20.14 -3.80 -5.63
C VAL A 402 -19.47 -4.55 -6.78
N PRO A 403 -19.57 -4.10 -8.02
CA PRO A 403 -18.89 -4.74 -9.15
C PRO A 403 -17.39 -4.82 -8.92
N TYR A 404 -16.76 -5.93 -9.34
CA TYR A 404 -15.31 -6.05 -9.28
C TYR A 404 -14.63 -4.96 -10.10
N GLY A 405 -13.60 -4.36 -9.53
CA GLY A 405 -12.69 -3.50 -10.28
C GLY A 405 -11.83 -4.35 -11.23
N ARG A 406 -11.56 -3.83 -12.43
CA ARG A 406 -10.64 -4.46 -13.37
C ARG A 406 -9.20 -4.07 -13.04
N GLY A 407 -8.26 -5.01 -13.19
CA GLY A 407 -6.83 -4.82 -12.92
C GLY A 407 -6.39 -5.17 -11.50
N GLY A 408 -5.10 -5.00 -11.21
CA GLY A 408 -4.48 -5.35 -9.94
C GLY A 408 -5.11 -4.66 -8.72
N HIS A 409 -5.00 -5.31 -7.55
CA HIS A 409 -5.52 -4.83 -6.27
C HIS A 409 -7.01 -4.44 -6.31
N GLY A 410 -7.83 -5.29 -6.96
CA GLY A 410 -9.26 -5.06 -7.08
C GLY A 410 -9.62 -3.82 -7.91
N GLY A 411 -8.76 -3.41 -8.85
CA GLY A 411 -8.95 -2.24 -9.71
C GLY A 411 -8.38 -0.94 -9.12
N GLY A 412 -7.71 -0.98 -7.98
CA GLY A 412 -7.12 0.20 -7.34
C GLY A 412 -5.87 0.73 -8.05
N ASP A 413 -5.11 -0.15 -8.70
CA ASP A 413 -3.82 0.19 -9.33
C ASP A 413 -3.95 1.32 -10.37
N LYS A 414 -4.87 1.16 -11.33
CA LYS A 414 -5.06 2.18 -12.38
C LYS A 414 -5.60 3.49 -11.80
N ARG A 415 -6.54 3.41 -10.87
CA ARG A 415 -7.16 4.60 -10.26
C ARG A 415 -6.16 5.41 -9.43
N LEU A 416 -5.22 4.75 -8.75
CA LEU A 416 -4.10 5.42 -8.08
C LEU A 416 -3.23 6.17 -9.09
N GLN A 417 -2.85 5.53 -10.20
CA GLN A 417 -2.04 6.17 -11.24
C GLN A 417 -2.79 7.33 -11.91
N ASP A 418 -4.07 7.16 -12.25
CA ASP A 418 -4.90 8.23 -12.80
C ASP A 418 -4.99 9.42 -11.83
N ARG A 419 -5.17 9.16 -10.53
CA ARG A 419 -5.18 10.21 -9.50
C ARG A 419 -3.86 10.99 -9.44
N ILE A 420 -2.73 10.31 -9.58
CA ILE A 420 -1.41 10.93 -9.50
C ILE A 420 -1.10 11.72 -10.78
N PHE A 421 -1.39 11.17 -11.96
CA PHE A 421 -0.87 11.70 -13.22
C PHE A 421 -1.92 12.43 -14.08
N ILE A 422 -3.20 12.05 -14.03
CA ILE A 422 -4.26 12.68 -14.84
C ILE A 422 -4.95 13.79 -14.07
N ASP A 423 -5.43 13.48 -12.87
CA ASP A 423 -6.28 14.37 -12.07
C ASP A 423 -5.71 14.64 -10.67
N PRO A 424 -4.46 15.15 -10.54
CA PRO A 424 -3.83 15.35 -9.23
C PRO A 424 -4.62 16.33 -8.34
N ASP A 425 -5.31 17.30 -8.93
CA ASP A 425 -6.06 18.35 -8.24
C ASP A 425 -7.58 18.04 -8.14
N ALA A 426 -8.03 16.86 -8.58
CA ALA A 426 -9.44 16.48 -8.47
C ALA A 426 -9.89 16.48 -7.00
N SER A 427 -11.19 16.78 -6.77
CA SER A 427 -11.78 16.69 -5.44
C SER A 427 -11.60 15.29 -4.83
N ASP A 428 -11.21 15.22 -3.57
CA ASP A 428 -10.98 13.97 -2.82
C ASP A 428 -11.76 13.96 -1.48
N PRO A 429 -13.10 13.93 -1.55
CA PRO A 429 -13.93 14.03 -0.34
C PRO A 429 -13.77 12.85 0.62
N LEU A 430 -13.23 11.73 0.16
CA LEU A 430 -12.96 10.54 0.97
C LEU A 430 -11.49 10.42 1.40
N ASN A 431 -10.64 11.38 1.01
CA ASN A 431 -9.20 11.42 1.37
C ASN A 431 -8.45 10.16 0.94
N HIS A 432 -8.53 9.79 -0.35
CA HIS A 432 -7.80 8.65 -0.92
C HIS A 432 -6.29 8.91 -1.01
N ALA A 433 -5.89 10.17 -1.26
CA ALA A 433 -4.48 10.52 -1.37
C ALA A 433 -3.74 10.25 -0.05
N ALA A 434 -2.54 9.67 -0.15
CA ALA A 434 -1.74 9.29 1.00
C ALA A 434 -0.34 9.91 0.92
N GLY A 435 0.02 10.66 1.94
CA GLY A 435 1.32 11.30 2.10
C GLY A 435 2.18 10.65 3.18
N THR A 436 3.20 11.39 3.62
CA THR A 436 4.16 10.96 4.65
C THR A 436 3.48 10.52 5.94
N ARG A 437 2.49 11.29 6.43
CA ARG A 437 1.81 10.97 7.69
C ARG A 437 1.00 9.68 7.59
N ASP A 438 0.31 9.45 6.47
CA ASP A 438 -0.43 8.19 6.23
C ASP A 438 0.53 7.00 6.18
N GLY A 439 1.63 7.14 5.43
CA GLY A 439 2.70 6.15 5.38
C GLY A 439 3.27 5.84 6.76
N ALA A 440 3.60 6.87 7.53
CA ALA A 440 4.11 6.73 8.88
C ALA A 440 3.11 6.01 9.80
N MET A 441 1.87 6.50 9.92
CA MET A 441 0.89 5.91 10.82
C MET A 441 0.54 4.46 10.49
N SER A 442 0.62 4.07 9.21
CA SER A 442 0.38 2.67 8.82
C SER A 442 1.52 1.74 9.24
N ILE A 443 2.79 2.12 8.98
CA ILE A 443 3.94 1.28 9.39
C ILE A 443 4.16 1.28 10.90
N LEU A 444 3.86 2.38 11.59
CA LEU A 444 4.04 2.48 13.06
C LEU A 444 3.16 1.49 13.82
N ILE A 445 1.99 1.09 13.30
CA ILE A 445 1.22 -0.03 13.85
C ILE A 445 2.02 -1.33 13.77
N GLY A 446 2.59 -1.64 12.60
CA GLY A 446 3.38 -2.85 12.40
C GLY A 446 4.65 -2.88 13.24
N ILE A 447 5.34 -1.74 13.37
CA ILE A 447 6.54 -1.57 14.20
C ILE A 447 6.19 -1.72 15.69
N ALA A 448 5.11 -1.05 16.15
CA ALA A 448 4.61 -1.18 17.51
C ALA A 448 4.22 -2.64 17.83
N ALA A 449 3.57 -3.32 16.88
CA ALA A 449 3.19 -4.73 17.04
C ALA A 449 4.41 -5.63 17.17
N ARG A 450 5.45 -5.48 16.32
CA ARG A 450 6.72 -6.20 16.44
C ARG A 450 7.34 -5.97 17.81
N LYS A 451 7.47 -4.72 18.23
CA LYS A 451 8.04 -4.34 19.53
C LYS A 451 7.22 -4.89 20.69
N SER A 452 5.89 -4.91 20.58
CA SER A 452 4.99 -5.51 21.57
C SER A 452 5.20 -7.01 21.72
N ILE A 453 5.43 -7.74 20.63
CA ILE A 453 5.74 -9.18 20.66
C ILE A 453 7.06 -9.42 21.37
N GLU A 454 8.09 -8.63 21.07
CA GLU A 454 9.43 -8.74 21.64
C GLU A 454 9.44 -8.38 23.14
N GLU A 455 8.82 -7.26 23.52
CA GLU A 455 8.83 -6.71 24.87
C GLU A 455 7.68 -7.24 25.76
N LYS A 456 6.70 -7.95 25.20
CA LYS A 456 5.52 -8.53 25.89
C LYS A 456 4.68 -7.48 26.64
N ARG A 457 4.54 -6.29 26.07
CA ARG A 457 3.76 -5.17 26.61
C ARG A 457 3.03 -4.40 25.51
N PRO A 458 2.01 -3.58 25.84
CA PRO A 458 1.50 -2.59 24.93
C PRO A 458 2.57 -1.54 24.57
N VAL A 459 2.54 -1.05 23.32
CA VAL A 459 3.44 -0.01 22.81
C VAL A 459 2.59 1.16 22.30
N LYS A 460 2.87 2.37 22.77
CA LYS A 460 2.22 3.58 22.27
C LYS A 460 2.96 4.09 21.05
N ILE A 461 2.20 4.61 20.08
CA ILE A 461 2.79 5.17 18.85
C ILE A 461 3.76 6.33 19.15
N GLN A 462 3.48 7.13 20.16
CA GLN A 462 4.35 8.22 20.64
C GLN A 462 5.70 7.76 21.22
N GLU A 463 5.87 6.46 21.51
CA GLU A 463 7.18 5.90 21.92
C GLU A 463 8.13 5.72 20.71
N LEU A 464 7.60 5.78 19.49
CA LEU A 464 8.33 5.43 18.27
C LEU A 464 8.82 6.67 17.50
N THR A 465 7.99 7.71 17.43
CA THR A 465 8.29 8.95 16.70
C THR A 465 7.71 10.17 17.45
N ASP A 466 8.01 11.38 16.98
CA ASP A 466 7.44 12.62 17.53
C ASP A 466 5.99 12.91 17.08
N LEU A 467 5.41 12.01 16.25
CA LEU A 467 4.02 12.15 15.81
C LEU A 467 3.05 11.93 16.97
N ILE A 468 2.14 12.88 17.14
CA ILE A 468 1.04 12.79 18.10
C ILE A 468 -0.19 12.25 17.36
N PRO A 469 -0.70 11.04 17.73
CA PRO A 469 -1.93 10.50 17.14
C PRO A 469 -3.13 11.41 17.32
N GLN A 470 -3.92 11.59 16.27
CA GLN A 470 -5.10 12.45 16.22
C GLN A 470 -6.39 11.61 16.25
N ALA A 471 -7.37 12.05 17.07
CA ALA A 471 -8.69 11.41 17.13
C ALA A 471 -9.46 11.53 15.80
N LYS A 472 -9.19 12.60 15.05
CA LYS A 472 -9.58 12.77 13.65
C LYS A 472 -8.30 12.92 12.81
N ARG A 473 -8.16 12.09 11.80
CA ARG A 473 -6.98 12.10 10.91
C ARG A 473 -6.87 13.46 10.21
N PRO A 474 -5.70 14.12 10.26
CA PRO A 474 -5.46 15.32 9.47
C PRO A 474 -5.42 14.97 7.98
N VAL A 475 -5.93 15.86 7.15
CA VAL A 475 -6.04 15.73 5.69
C VAL A 475 -5.41 16.94 5.01
#